data_a215df1b18b3508c3ab867100d1470fe
#
_entry.id   a215df1b18b3508c3ab867100d1470fe
#
_cell.length_a   1.000
_cell.length_b   1.000
_cell.length_c   1.000
_cell.angle_alpha   90.00
_cell.angle_beta   90.00
_cell.angle_gamma   90.00
#
_symmetry.space_group_name_H-M   'P 1'
#
loop_
_entity.id
_entity.type
_entity.pdbx_description
1 polymer ?
#
loop_
_entity_poly.entity_id
_entity_poly.type
_entity_poly.pdbx_seq_one_letter_code
_entity_poly.pdbx_strand_id
1 'polypeptide(L)'
;RAPGAPRQPLVLTTPPLPEHAPEQIVRFVQLVAPEYGLEPWLVLAIMAAESNFNPWAVSPANARGLMQLIPDTAARFQVRDIMDPTQNIRGGMAYLRWLMAFFEGDIPLVLAAYNAGERAVERYRGVPPYAETRHYVRKIMARIGGRRLHPFDPKVTEPSPLAELIRRAMPR
;
A
#
# COMPACT_ATOMS: atom_id res chain seq x y z
N ARG A 1 -4.21 11.07 -45.53
CA ARG A 1 -4.04 10.65 -44.11
C ARG A 1 -5.42 10.20 -43.62
N ALA A 2 -5.54 8.93 -43.27
CA ALA A 2 -6.76 8.43 -42.65
C ALA A 2 -6.96 9.09 -41.26
N PRO A 3 -8.18 9.52 -40.90
CA PRO A 3 -8.45 10.02 -39.56
C PRO A 3 -8.21 8.89 -38.57
N GLY A 4 -7.40 9.18 -37.54
CA GLY A 4 -7.09 8.21 -36.49
C GLY A 4 -8.37 7.72 -35.82
N ALA A 5 -8.47 6.39 -35.68
CA ALA A 5 -9.57 5.79 -34.92
C ALA A 5 -9.68 6.44 -33.54
N PRO A 6 -10.89 6.69 -33.02
CA PRO A 6 -11.05 7.23 -31.70
C PRO A 6 -10.40 6.29 -30.67
N ARG A 7 -9.48 6.83 -29.87
CA ARG A 7 -8.88 6.08 -28.76
C ARG A 7 -10.02 5.75 -27.80
N GLN A 8 -10.34 4.48 -27.70
CA GLN A 8 -11.27 4.01 -26.66
C GLN A 8 -10.70 4.42 -25.29
N PRO A 9 -11.52 4.96 -24.37
CA PRO A 9 -11.06 5.24 -23.04
C PRO A 9 -10.55 3.94 -22.40
N LEU A 10 -9.35 4.00 -21.82
CA LEU A 10 -8.81 2.91 -21.01
C LEU A 10 -9.76 2.67 -19.85
N VAL A 11 -10.59 1.65 -19.96
CA VAL A 11 -11.39 1.17 -18.83
C VAL A 11 -10.41 0.49 -17.87
N LEU A 12 -10.06 1.19 -16.80
CA LEU A 12 -9.27 0.60 -15.71
C LEU A 12 -10.15 -0.44 -15.01
N THR A 13 -9.96 -1.70 -15.39
CA THR A 13 -10.62 -2.80 -14.69
C THR A 13 -10.07 -2.96 -13.29
N THR A 14 -10.93 -3.32 -12.33
CA THR A 14 -10.49 -3.65 -10.96
C THR A 14 -9.49 -4.81 -11.03
N PRO A 15 -8.32 -4.71 -10.37
CA PRO A 15 -7.37 -5.81 -10.32
C PRO A 15 -8.00 -7.07 -9.75
N PRO A 16 -7.63 -8.26 -10.24
CA PRO A 16 -8.15 -9.51 -9.70
C PRO A 16 -7.72 -9.71 -8.25
N LEU A 17 -8.56 -10.36 -7.45
CA LEU A 17 -8.22 -10.75 -6.10
C LEU A 17 -7.10 -11.81 -6.11
N PRO A 18 -6.22 -11.85 -5.08
CA PRO A 18 -5.24 -12.93 -4.94
C PRO A 18 -5.92 -14.29 -4.87
N GLU A 19 -5.36 -15.29 -5.55
CA GLU A 19 -6.00 -16.60 -5.77
C GLU A 19 -6.34 -17.35 -4.47
N HIS A 20 -5.57 -17.15 -3.41
CA HIS A 20 -5.74 -17.87 -2.14
C HIS A 20 -6.26 -17.00 -1.00
N ALA A 21 -6.86 -15.86 -1.33
CA ALA A 21 -7.42 -14.98 -0.31
C ALA A 21 -8.63 -15.64 0.37
N PRO A 22 -8.59 -15.84 1.71
CA PRO A 22 -9.72 -16.38 2.44
C PRO A 22 -10.95 -15.48 2.33
N GLU A 23 -12.11 -16.06 2.09
CA GLU A 23 -13.35 -15.32 1.86
C GLU A 23 -13.68 -14.35 3.00
N GLN A 24 -13.50 -14.77 4.24
CA GLN A 24 -13.77 -13.92 5.42
C GLN A 24 -12.86 -12.69 5.48
N ILE A 25 -11.59 -12.85 5.11
CA ILE A 25 -10.63 -11.73 5.04
C ILE A 25 -11.02 -10.78 3.91
N VAL A 26 -11.36 -11.31 2.74
CA VAL A 26 -11.81 -10.50 1.60
C VAL A 26 -13.04 -9.67 1.98
N ARG A 27 -14.04 -10.28 2.60
CA ARG A 27 -15.25 -9.58 3.04
C ARG A 27 -14.95 -8.49 4.05
N PHE A 28 -14.11 -8.78 5.03
CA PHE A 28 -13.70 -7.79 6.04
C PHE A 28 -12.99 -6.60 5.40
N VAL A 29 -12.04 -6.86 4.51
CA VAL A 29 -11.29 -5.81 3.82
C VAL A 29 -12.21 -4.99 2.90
N GLN A 30 -13.11 -5.63 2.16
CA GLN A 30 -14.10 -4.93 1.33
C GLN A 30 -15.02 -4.01 2.14
N LEU A 31 -15.38 -4.43 3.36
CA LEU A 31 -16.23 -3.65 4.24
C LEU A 31 -15.48 -2.49 4.90
N VAL A 32 -14.24 -2.71 5.33
CA VAL A 32 -13.52 -1.79 6.22
C VAL A 32 -12.54 -0.87 5.47
N ALA A 33 -11.93 -1.31 4.38
CA ALA A 33 -10.98 -0.49 3.63
C ALA A 33 -11.54 0.88 3.20
N PRO A 34 -12.82 1.00 2.78
CA PRO A 34 -13.40 2.31 2.46
C PRO A 34 -13.41 3.29 3.64
N GLU A 35 -13.49 2.82 4.88
CA GLU A 35 -13.41 3.68 6.08
C GLU A 35 -12.04 4.39 6.17
N TYR A 36 -11.01 3.78 5.61
CA TYR A 36 -9.64 4.33 5.53
C TYR A 36 -9.34 5.00 4.19
N GLY A 37 -10.35 5.15 3.33
CA GLY A 37 -10.16 5.69 1.98
C GLY A 37 -9.28 4.82 1.07
N LEU A 38 -9.22 3.51 1.34
CA LEU A 38 -8.38 2.57 0.62
C LEU A 38 -9.20 1.66 -0.31
N GLU A 39 -8.66 1.41 -1.48
CA GLU A 39 -9.19 0.38 -2.37
C GLU A 39 -8.88 -1.01 -1.83
N PRO A 40 -9.90 -1.90 -1.68
CA PRO A 40 -9.71 -3.24 -1.15
C PRO A 40 -8.67 -4.07 -1.91
N TRP A 41 -8.60 -3.95 -3.24
CA TRP A 41 -7.64 -4.69 -4.05
C TRP A 41 -6.18 -4.35 -3.70
N LEU A 42 -5.89 -3.12 -3.28
CA LEU A 42 -4.55 -2.73 -2.85
C LEU A 42 -4.19 -3.36 -1.50
N VAL A 43 -5.09 -3.29 -0.53
CA VAL A 43 -4.88 -3.90 0.79
C VAL A 43 -4.66 -5.41 0.67
N LEU A 44 -5.47 -6.09 -0.14
CA LEU A 44 -5.35 -7.54 -0.35
C LEU A 44 -4.06 -7.92 -1.08
N ALA A 45 -3.61 -7.12 -2.05
CA ALA A 45 -2.34 -7.34 -2.73
C ALA A 45 -1.14 -7.20 -1.78
N ILE A 46 -1.17 -6.22 -0.89
CA ILE A 46 -0.16 -6.04 0.16
C ILE A 46 -0.18 -7.22 1.14
N MET A 47 -1.35 -7.61 1.62
CA MET A 47 -1.49 -8.73 2.55
C MET A 47 -0.97 -10.05 1.95
N ALA A 48 -1.25 -10.30 0.68
CA ALA A 48 -0.72 -11.47 -0.03
C ALA A 48 0.81 -11.46 -0.06
N ALA A 49 1.43 -10.31 -0.33
CA ALA A 49 2.88 -10.16 -0.36
C ALA A 49 3.50 -10.28 1.03
N GLU A 50 2.84 -9.74 2.07
CA GLU A 50 3.37 -9.71 3.42
C GLU A 50 3.30 -11.06 4.13
N SER A 51 2.16 -11.71 4.14
CA SER A 51 1.90 -12.91 4.93
C SER A 51 1.32 -14.08 4.14
N ASN A 52 0.97 -13.87 2.88
CA ASN A 52 0.13 -14.82 2.12
C ASN A 52 -1.12 -15.25 2.91
N PHE A 53 -1.74 -14.30 3.60
CA PHE A 53 -2.94 -14.47 4.42
C PHE A 53 -2.74 -15.39 5.65
N ASN A 54 -1.50 -15.54 6.13
CA ASN A 54 -1.22 -16.27 7.35
C ASN A 54 -1.29 -15.35 8.57
N PRO A 55 -2.32 -15.48 9.44
CA PRO A 55 -2.47 -14.60 10.61
C PRO A 55 -1.39 -14.84 11.68
N TRP A 56 -0.65 -15.92 11.60
CA TRP A 56 0.41 -16.29 12.54
C TRP A 56 1.81 -15.98 12.04
N ALA A 57 1.94 -15.33 10.87
CA ALA A 57 3.23 -15.02 10.27
C ALA A 57 4.07 -14.12 11.17
N VAL A 58 5.34 -14.49 11.37
CA VAL A 58 6.36 -13.68 12.06
C VAL A 58 7.61 -13.68 11.21
N SER A 59 8.09 -12.50 10.83
CA SER A 59 9.31 -12.36 10.04
C SER A 59 10.57 -12.33 10.93
N PRO A 60 11.77 -12.54 10.34
CA PRO A 60 13.04 -12.35 11.07
C PRO A 60 13.20 -10.93 11.66
N ALA A 61 12.59 -9.92 11.04
CA ALA A 61 12.60 -8.54 11.52
C ALA A 61 11.48 -8.24 12.54
N ASN A 62 10.83 -9.28 13.08
CA ASN A 62 9.74 -9.18 14.05
C ASN A 62 8.47 -8.48 13.52
N ALA A 63 8.25 -8.48 12.21
CA ALA A 63 6.97 -8.12 11.64
C ALA A 63 5.96 -9.26 11.86
N ARG A 64 4.71 -8.91 12.23
CA ARG A 64 3.74 -9.89 12.72
C ARG A 64 2.39 -9.76 12.04
N GLY A 65 1.75 -10.92 11.87
CA GLY A 65 0.36 -11.05 11.46
C GLY A 65 0.12 -10.82 9.97
N LEU A 66 -1.14 -10.68 9.61
CA LEU A 66 -1.60 -10.58 8.22
C LEU A 66 -0.95 -9.43 7.44
N MET A 67 -0.82 -8.27 8.07
CA MET A 67 -0.25 -7.07 7.45
C MET A 67 1.22 -6.85 7.80
N GLN A 68 1.84 -7.79 8.52
CA GLN A 68 3.25 -7.76 8.92
C GLN A 68 3.66 -6.42 9.56
N LEU A 69 2.98 -6.09 10.65
CA LEU A 69 3.32 -4.90 11.44
C LEU A 69 4.50 -5.17 12.37
N ILE A 70 5.46 -4.26 12.41
CA ILE A 70 6.46 -4.25 13.48
C ILE A 70 5.85 -3.63 14.74
N PRO A 71 6.34 -3.97 15.96
CA PRO A 71 5.77 -3.45 17.20
C PRO A 71 5.67 -1.93 17.28
N ASP A 72 6.67 -1.20 16.81
CA ASP A 72 6.65 0.27 16.82
C ASP A 72 5.53 0.84 15.95
N THR A 73 5.30 0.27 14.77
CA THR A 73 4.19 0.66 13.89
C THR A 73 2.85 0.32 14.53
N ALA A 74 2.73 -0.86 15.12
CA ALA A 74 1.52 -1.26 15.85
C ALA A 74 1.18 -0.28 16.98
N ALA A 75 2.16 0.10 17.78
CA ALA A 75 2.00 1.09 18.85
C ALA A 75 1.60 2.47 18.30
N ARG A 76 2.24 2.92 17.23
CA ARG A 76 1.95 4.20 16.55
C ARG A 76 0.49 4.32 16.10
N PHE A 77 -0.10 3.22 15.62
CA PHE A 77 -1.48 3.17 15.16
C PHE A 77 -2.44 2.51 16.15
N GLN A 78 -2.05 2.43 17.43
CA GLN A 78 -2.90 2.01 18.55
C GLN A 78 -3.40 0.57 18.44
N VAL A 79 -2.62 -0.30 17.85
CA VAL A 79 -2.88 -1.75 17.85
C VAL A 79 -2.47 -2.31 19.20
N ARG A 80 -3.44 -2.84 19.95
CA ARG A 80 -3.22 -3.41 21.29
C ARG A 80 -2.76 -4.85 21.23
N ASP A 81 -3.41 -5.66 20.41
CA ASP A 81 -3.05 -7.05 20.14
C ASP A 81 -2.66 -7.20 18.68
N ILE A 82 -1.36 -7.23 18.44
CA ILE A 82 -0.79 -7.31 17.10
C ILE A 82 -1.12 -8.62 16.39
N MET A 83 -1.41 -9.68 17.15
CA MET A 83 -1.77 -10.99 16.58
C MET A 83 -3.28 -11.17 16.38
N ASP A 84 -4.11 -10.23 16.87
CA ASP A 84 -5.53 -10.24 16.54
C ASP A 84 -5.73 -9.82 15.08
N PRO A 85 -6.33 -10.69 14.23
CA PRO A 85 -6.43 -10.41 12.80
C PRO A 85 -7.12 -9.09 12.47
N THR A 86 -8.21 -8.80 13.15
CA THR A 86 -8.98 -7.56 12.94
C THR A 86 -8.15 -6.32 13.28
N GLN A 87 -7.50 -6.31 14.43
CA GLN A 87 -6.64 -5.19 14.85
C GLN A 87 -5.43 -5.05 13.94
N ASN A 88 -4.82 -6.15 13.54
CA ASN A 88 -3.68 -6.15 12.63
C ASN A 88 -4.03 -5.53 11.26
N ILE A 89 -5.14 -5.95 10.67
CA ILE A 89 -5.61 -5.40 9.40
C ILE A 89 -5.93 -3.91 9.54
N ARG A 90 -6.66 -3.49 10.58
CA ARG A 90 -6.96 -2.08 10.82
C ARG A 90 -5.70 -1.24 11.03
N GLY A 91 -4.73 -1.75 11.75
CA GLY A 91 -3.43 -1.09 11.94
C GLY A 91 -2.66 -0.91 10.64
N GLY A 92 -2.63 -1.95 9.81
CA GLY A 92 -2.04 -1.88 8.47
C GLY A 92 -2.74 -0.88 7.55
N MET A 93 -4.08 -0.84 7.58
CA MET A 93 -4.86 0.15 6.84
C MET A 93 -4.62 1.57 7.35
N ALA A 94 -4.50 1.78 8.65
CA ALA A 94 -4.20 3.09 9.22
C ALA A 94 -2.83 3.60 8.78
N TYR A 95 -1.83 2.74 8.76
CA TYR A 95 -0.51 3.07 8.25
C TYR A 95 -0.54 3.38 6.75
N LEU A 96 -1.24 2.57 5.95
CA LEU A 96 -1.40 2.82 4.52
C LEU A 96 -2.11 4.15 4.25
N ARG A 97 -3.17 4.48 4.98
CA ARG A 97 -3.86 5.77 4.88
C ARG A 97 -2.89 6.92 5.14
N TRP A 98 -2.08 6.82 6.17
CA TRP A 98 -1.08 7.82 6.50
C TRP A 98 -0.04 7.96 5.39
N LEU A 99 0.49 6.84 4.89
CA LEU A 99 1.47 6.83 3.80
C LEU A 99 0.90 7.39 2.49
N MET A 100 -0.38 7.10 2.18
CA MET A 100 -1.05 7.67 1.02
C MET A 100 -1.11 9.19 1.07
N ALA A 101 -1.41 9.76 2.22
CA ALA A 101 -1.40 11.20 2.42
C ALA A 101 0.02 11.77 2.38
N PHE A 102 0.98 11.08 3.01
CA PHE A 102 2.37 11.52 3.10
C PHE A 102 3.07 11.56 1.73
N PHE A 103 2.81 10.59 0.87
CA PHE A 103 3.36 10.51 -0.49
C PHE A 103 2.34 10.88 -1.58
N GLU A 104 1.26 11.53 -1.21
CA GLU A 104 0.24 12.06 -2.11
C GLU A 104 -0.25 11.05 -3.16
N GLY A 105 -0.53 9.82 -2.72
CA GLY A 105 -1.12 8.78 -3.54
C GLY A 105 -0.16 8.06 -4.50
N ASP A 106 1.15 8.31 -4.41
CA ASP A 106 2.17 7.63 -5.21
C ASP A 106 2.33 6.18 -4.73
N ILE A 107 1.70 5.24 -5.43
CA ILE A 107 1.67 3.83 -4.99
C ILE A 107 3.07 3.23 -4.87
N PRO A 108 4.01 3.36 -5.83
CA PRO A 108 5.35 2.81 -5.66
C PRO A 108 6.07 3.32 -4.41
N LEU A 109 5.95 4.60 -4.07
CA LEU A 109 6.55 5.17 -2.85
C LEU A 109 5.87 4.65 -1.60
N VAL A 110 4.55 4.54 -1.59
CA VAL A 110 3.78 3.99 -0.47
C VAL A 110 4.18 2.54 -0.22
N LEU A 111 4.29 1.72 -1.25
CA LEU A 111 4.70 0.32 -1.13
C LEU A 111 6.14 0.20 -0.60
N ALA A 112 7.05 1.00 -1.13
CA ALA A 112 8.43 1.02 -0.67
C ALA A 112 8.52 1.44 0.80
N ALA A 113 7.76 2.44 1.21
CA ALA A 113 7.71 2.92 2.59
C ALA A 113 7.06 1.90 3.53
N TYR A 114 6.02 1.21 3.08
CA TYR A 114 5.39 0.16 3.89
C TYR A 114 6.39 -0.96 4.22
N ASN A 115 7.23 -1.33 3.26
CA ASN A 115 8.26 -2.36 3.43
C ASN A 115 9.52 -1.86 4.17
N ALA A 116 10.05 -0.70 3.80
CA ALA A 116 11.36 -0.21 4.28
C ALA A 116 11.29 0.99 5.24
N GLY A 117 10.09 1.52 5.49
CA GLY A 117 9.88 2.72 6.27
C GLY A 117 9.93 4.00 5.43
N GLU A 118 9.15 5.01 5.80
CA GLU A 118 9.08 6.29 5.08
C GLU A 118 10.38 7.06 5.09
N ARG A 119 11.18 6.91 6.14
CA ARG A 119 12.49 7.60 6.24
C ARG A 119 13.48 7.11 5.21
N ALA A 120 13.48 5.81 4.89
CA ALA A 120 14.33 5.26 3.84
C ALA A 120 13.93 5.81 2.47
N VAL A 121 12.63 5.89 2.19
CA VAL A 121 12.12 6.47 0.94
C VAL A 121 12.52 7.94 0.81
N GLU A 122 12.41 8.72 1.87
CA GLU A 122 12.85 10.12 1.86
C GLU A 122 14.37 10.24 1.66
N ARG A 123 15.16 9.41 2.36
CA ARG A 123 16.62 9.42 2.25
C ARG A 123 17.09 9.16 0.83
N TYR A 124 16.51 8.18 0.17
CA TYR A 124 16.89 7.81 -1.20
C TYR A 124 16.08 8.55 -2.27
N ARG A 125 15.15 9.42 -1.88
CA ARG A 125 14.28 10.19 -2.78
C ARG A 125 13.53 9.32 -3.79
N GLY A 126 13.10 8.15 -3.35
CA GLY A 126 12.42 7.15 -4.17
C GLY A 126 12.47 5.78 -3.54
N VAL A 127 12.23 4.76 -4.34
CA VAL A 127 12.36 3.37 -3.87
C VAL A 127 13.82 3.12 -3.47
N PRO A 128 14.07 2.75 -2.19
CA PRO A 128 15.45 2.48 -1.76
C PRO A 128 16.11 1.36 -2.56
N PRO A 129 17.44 1.37 -2.72
CA PRO A 129 18.15 0.37 -3.51
C PRO A 129 18.34 -0.96 -2.77
N TYR A 130 17.39 -1.33 -1.94
CA TYR A 130 17.36 -2.60 -1.23
C TYR A 130 16.75 -3.67 -2.14
N ALA A 131 17.42 -4.79 -2.33
CA ALA A 131 16.94 -5.87 -3.18
C ALA A 131 15.54 -6.35 -2.76
N GLU A 132 15.31 -6.53 -1.46
CA GLU A 132 14.01 -6.92 -0.89
C GLU A 132 12.92 -5.90 -1.22
N THR A 133 13.17 -4.61 -0.99
CA THR A 133 12.16 -3.55 -1.22
C THR A 133 11.84 -3.40 -2.71
N ARG A 134 12.85 -3.44 -3.57
CA ARG A 134 12.63 -3.41 -5.03
C ARG A 134 11.82 -4.59 -5.52
N HIS A 135 12.10 -5.78 -5.02
CA HIS A 135 11.32 -6.98 -5.35
C HIS A 135 9.88 -6.88 -4.86
N TYR A 136 9.68 -6.42 -3.62
CA TYR A 136 8.38 -6.18 -3.03
C TYR A 136 7.53 -5.23 -3.87
N VAL A 137 8.07 -4.07 -4.24
CA VAL A 137 7.37 -3.08 -5.06
C VAL A 137 7.01 -3.65 -6.44
N ARG A 138 7.97 -4.29 -7.13
CA ARG A 138 7.71 -4.88 -8.45
C ARG A 138 6.63 -5.96 -8.41
N LYS A 139 6.67 -6.82 -7.41
CA LYS A 139 5.70 -7.91 -7.25
C LYS A 139 4.28 -7.39 -7.06
N ILE A 140 4.10 -6.41 -6.19
CA ILE A 140 2.78 -5.82 -5.94
C ILE A 140 2.32 -4.99 -7.14
N MET A 141 3.20 -4.18 -7.72
CA MET A 141 2.86 -3.39 -8.92
C MET A 141 2.39 -4.27 -10.08
N ALA A 142 3.04 -5.40 -10.32
CA ALA A 142 2.61 -6.37 -11.32
C ALA A 142 1.20 -6.91 -11.02
N ARG A 143 0.93 -7.25 -9.76
CA ARG A 143 -0.36 -7.79 -9.32
C ARG A 143 -1.51 -6.80 -9.47
N ILE A 144 -1.26 -5.51 -9.25
CA ILE A 144 -2.26 -4.45 -9.36
C ILE A 144 -2.33 -3.82 -10.76
N GLY A 145 -1.69 -4.43 -11.77
CA GLY A 145 -1.76 -3.95 -13.15
C GLY A 145 -0.99 -2.66 -13.42
N GLY A 146 0.04 -2.36 -12.65
CA GLY A 146 0.91 -1.21 -12.85
C GLY A 146 0.29 0.14 -12.46
N ARG A 147 -0.78 0.16 -11.69
CA ARG A 147 -1.42 1.40 -11.23
C ARG A 147 -0.48 2.16 -10.31
N ARG A 148 -0.26 3.43 -10.64
CA ARG A 148 0.73 4.27 -9.93
C ARG A 148 0.13 5.28 -8.97
N LEU A 149 -1.16 5.61 -9.10
CA LEU A 149 -1.81 6.63 -8.30
C LEU A 149 -3.04 6.07 -7.58
N HIS A 150 -3.23 6.53 -6.36
CA HIS A 150 -4.37 6.22 -5.49
C HIS A 150 -4.90 7.49 -4.85
N PRO A 151 -6.21 7.62 -4.64
CA PRO A 151 -6.77 8.74 -3.89
C PRO A 151 -6.19 8.82 -2.47
N PHE A 152 -6.13 10.02 -1.93
CA PHE A 152 -5.69 10.27 -0.55
C PHE A 152 -6.43 11.44 0.06
N ASP A 153 -6.45 11.51 1.40
CA ASP A 153 -6.99 12.63 2.17
C ASP A 153 -5.84 13.52 2.65
N PRO A 154 -5.70 14.74 2.11
CA PRO A 154 -4.62 15.65 2.49
C PRO A 154 -4.68 16.14 3.95
N LYS A 155 -5.79 15.91 4.64
CA LYS A 155 -5.95 16.29 6.05
C LYS A 155 -5.29 15.31 7.03
N VAL A 156 -4.90 14.12 6.57
CA VAL A 156 -4.36 13.06 7.44
C VAL A 156 -2.98 13.41 7.97
N THR A 157 -2.11 13.99 7.14
CA THR A 157 -0.79 14.46 7.51
C THR A 157 -0.27 15.51 6.54
N GLU A 158 0.72 16.29 6.97
CA GLU A 158 1.51 17.12 6.06
C GLU A 158 2.25 16.22 5.06
N PRO A 159 2.35 16.63 3.79
CA PRO A 159 3.04 15.84 2.79
C PRO A 159 4.55 15.78 3.04
N SER A 160 5.18 14.70 2.57
CA SER A 160 6.63 14.59 2.52
C SER A 160 7.23 15.68 1.63
N PRO A 161 8.39 16.28 1.99
CA PRO A 161 9.14 17.14 1.07
C PRO A 161 9.42 16.50 -0.29
N LEU A 162 9.60 15.18 -0.32
CA LEU A 162 9.76 14.42 -1.57
C LEU A 162 8.51 14.49 -2.45
N ALA A 163 7.32 14.36 -1.87
CA ALA A 163 6.05 14.48 -2.60
C ALA A 163 5.89 15.87 -3.22
N GLU A 164 6.26 16.92 -2.48
CA GLU A 164 6.27 18.28 -3.00
C GLU A 164 7.24 18.46 -4.17
N LEU A 165 8.45 17.91 -4.08
CA LEU A 165 9.43 17.95 -5.16
C LEU A 165 8.91 17.27 -6.43
N ILE A 166 8.30 16.10 -6.29
CA ILE A 166 7.73 15.35 -7.43
C ILE A 166 6.60 16.16 -8.07
N ARG A 167 5.69 16.72 -7.28
CA ARG A 167 4.59 17.55 -7.79
C ARG A 167 5.07 18.77 -8.57
N ARG A 168 6.11 19.44 -8.07
CA ARG A 168 6.70 20.61 -8.75
C ARG A 168 7.41 20.25 -10.04
N ALA A 169 7.97 19.03 -10.13
CA ALA A 169 8.67 18.54 -11.32
C ALA A 169 7.72 18.05 -12.41
N MET A 170 6.44 17.77 -12.09
CA MET A 170 5.47 17.34 -13.09
C MET A 170 4.97 18.53 -13.91
N PRO A 171 4.98 18.47 -15.26
CA PRO A 171 4.40 19.52 -16.10
C PRO A 171 2.88 19.60 -15.83
N ARG A 172 2.39 20.85 -15.75
CA ARG A 172 0.96 21.15 -15.66
C ARG A 172 0.25 20.86 -16.97
#